data_54fb8b23dc0e64ddcffac330e9362466
#
_entry.id   54fb8b23dc0e64ddcffac330e9362466
#
_cell.length_a   1.000
_cell.length_b   1.000
_cell.length_c   1.000
_cell.angle_alpha   90.00
_cell.angle_beta   90.00
_cell.angle_gamma   90.00
#
_symmetry.space_group_name_H-M   'P 1'
#
loop_
_entity.id
_entity.type
_entity.pdbx_description
1 polymer ?
#
loop_
_entity_poly.entity_id
_entity_poly.type
_entity_poly.pdbx_seq_one_letter_code
_entity_poly.pdbx_strand_id
1 'polypeptide(L)'
;MEEKEESFSLKFRRDLKFRDLVSIGVGAMTGATIYVMAGQATQLAGTGVLLALVFNYIITMLTGMTYAELSTVYPEAGGGYLFVEESLPKPFGFMGGWMSWFSHSIADAFYTVVFATGILWLFEEYGISFPFNFIIFEKFIILLILIIIILINYWGTATTGKSQTLITNIQILLLIIFIVAGTVAIIRHPNIPANLLPFNTTPMGILLAMGLLFVAFEGYEIIAQGAEEIKNPEKNIPKAIFVSVAIVTILYVILFFIMLGGAGTAWIGAHGEFAMIDYGSIILGAYGPALVILAMLIGSGATLNATVYSAIRVSFAMGRNGSLPKALSKIHKKHRTPHVATLITGIIIGAMALFLPLDTIVAAASIMFLLLFTLVNIAVIINRYKNPHVKRAYSIPLFPLIPILAIITKLMVAFALWIFSPESWYIALLWIEAGLLIYYFWAGKREIERPQPVKPKEEKIVGEKNNMLVPLSDEFPNSVKIGAIIAENLNSNLYLFSALEVPLT
;
A
#
# COMPACT_ATOMS: atom_id res chain seq x y z
N MET A 1 36.83 20.23 -19.92
CA MET A 1 36.85 19.16 -18.88
C MET A 1 35.40 18.82 -18.64
N GLU A 2 34.86 17.91 -19.46
CA GLU A 2 33.51 17.39 -19.32
C GLU A 2 33.54 16.31 -18.25
N GLU A 3 32.85 16.56 -17.14
CA GLU A 3 32.59 15.54 -16.12
C GLU A 3 31.77 14.41 -16.75
N LYS A 4 32.38 13.26 -16.96
CA LYS A 4 31.71 12.01 -17.28
C LYS A 4 30.66 11.76 -16.23
N GLU A 5 29.38 11.97 -16.55
CA GLU A 5 28.27 11.38 -15.82
C GLU A 5 28.35 9.86 -16.01
N GLU A 6 29.10 9.20 -15.14
CA GLU A 6 28.91 7.78 -14.92
C GLU A 6 27.52 7.61 -14.28
N SER A 7 26.53 7.33 -15.10
CA SER A 7 25.25 6.81 -14.66
C SER A 7 25.47 5.40 -14.10
N PHE A 8 26.00 5.33 -12.89
CA PHE A 8 25.97 4.11 -12.10
C PHE A 8 24.50 3.84 -11.79
N SER A 9 23.86 3.02 -12.57
CA SER A 9 22.56 2.43 -12.20
C SER A 9 22.80 1.52 -11.00
N LEU A 10 22.77 2.10 -9.82
CA LEU A 10 22.79 1.35 -8.55
C LEU A 10 21.56 0.47 -8.53
N LYS A 11 21.68 -0.78 -8.97
CA LYS A 11 20.64 -1.79 -8.83
C LYS A 11 20.44 -2.03 -7.33
N PHE A 12 19.19 -1.98 -6.91
CA PHE A 12 18.84 -2.34 -5.54
C PHE A 12 19.27 -3.78 -5.23
N ARG A 13 19.71 -3.98 -3.99
CA ARG A 13 20.11 -5.32 -3.53
C ARG A 13 18.85 -6.14 -3.25
N ARG A 14 18.71 -7.28 -3.91
CA ARG A 14 17.58 -8.20 -3.71
C ARG A 14 17.77 -9.04 -2.44
N ASP A 15 17.39 -8.49 -1.30
CA ASP A 15 17.58 -9.13 0.01
C ASP A 15 16.28 -9.60 0.67
N LEU A 16 15.11 -9.03 0.31
CA LEU A 16 13.82 -9.33 0.91
C LEU A 16 13.33 -10.72 0.52
N LYS A 17 13.03 -11.55 1.55
CA LYS A 17 12.48 -12.89 1.41
C LYS A 17 10.97 -12.88 1.63
N PHE A 18 10.30 -13.99 1.30
CA PHE A 18 8.87 -14.17 1.48
C PHE A 18 8.35 -13.77 2.89
N ARG A 19 9.07 -14.14 3.96
CA ARG A 19 8.67 -13.79 5.34
C ARG A 19 8.73 -12.29 5.59
N ASP A 20 9.74 -11.61 5.06
CA ASP A 20 9.87 -10.16 5.19
C ASP A 20 8.72 -9.44 4.49
N LEU A 21 8.30 -9.95 3.32
CA LEU A 21 7.16 -9.42 2.57
C LEU A 21 5.83 -9.59 3.30
N VAL A 22 5.61 -10.77 3.89
CA VAL A 22 4.41 -11.01 4.71
C VAL A 22 4.41 -10.07 5.91
N SER A 23 5.56 -9.88 6.58
CA SER A 23 5.67 -8.93 7.69
C SER A 23 5.43 -7.48 7.26
N ILE A 24 5.92 -7.08 6.09
CA ILE A 24 5.67 -5.75 5.53
C ILE A 24 4.16 -5.57 5.26
N GLY A 25 3.53 -6.53 4.57
CA GLY A 25 2.10 -6.44 4.26
C GLY A 25 1.21 -6.47 5.50
N VAL A 26 1.46 -7.40 6.45
CA VAL A 26 0.71 -7.46 7.70
C VAL A 26 0.92 -6.20 8.52
N GLY A 27 2.18 -5.75 8.69
CA GLY A 27 2.50 -4.55 9.47
C GLY A 27 1.93 -3.27 8.87
N ALA A 28 1.87 -3.15 7.54
CA ALA A 28 1.27 -2.02 6.89
C ALA A 28 -0.27 -2.00 7.04
N MET A 29 -0.93 -3.16 7.00
CA MET A 29 -2.38 -3.25 7.18
C MET A 29 -2.80 -3.14 8.65
N THR A 30 -2.06 -3.72 9.61
CA THR A 30 -2.43 -3.70 11.04
C THR A 30 -2.13 -2.36 11.72
N GLY A 31 -2.28 -1.25 11.00
CA GLY A 31 -2.10 0.11 11.52
C GLY A 31 -3.17 0.55 12.53
N ALA A 32 -3.31 1.85 12.68
CA ALA A 32 -4.18 2.50 13.66
C ALA A 32 -5.68 2.25 13.45
N THR A 33 -6.12 2.05 12.21
CA THR A 33 -7.52 2.07 11.82
C THR A 33 -8.38 1.10 12.63
N ILE A 34 -7.89 -0.12 12.86
CA ILE A 34 -8.65 -1.14 13.56
C ILE A 34 -8.92 -0.80 15.03
N TYR A 35 -8.00 -0.06 15.67
CA TYR A 35 -8.13 0.33 17.07
C TYR A 35 -9.14 1.46 17.26
N VAL A 36 -9.15 2.43 16.36
CA VAL A 36 -9.92 3.68 16.51
C VAL A 36 -11.28 3.59 15.85
N MET A 37 -11.39 2.90 14.70
CA MET A 37 -12.65 2.84 13.94
C MET A 37 -13.59 1.70 14.40
N ALA A 38 -13.19 0.88 15.39
CA ALA A 38 -13.99 -0.26 15.86
C ALA A 38 -15.38 0.14 16.36
N GLY A 39 -15.46 1.19 17.18
CA GLY A 39 -16.71 1.68 17.73
C GLY A 39 -17.63 2.25 16.66
N GLN A 40 -17.13 3.14 15.82
CA GLN A 40 -17.90 3.76 14.75
C GLN A 40 -18.40 2.75 13.72
N ALA A 41 -17.54 1.82 13.27
CA ALA A 41 -17.94 0.77 12.35
C ALA A 41 -19.03 -0.14 12.95
N THR A 42 -18.94 -0.43 14.26
CA THR A 42 -19.96 -1.20 14.97
C THR A 42 -21.24 -0.39 15.15
N GLN A 43 -21.17 0.92 15.39
CA GLN A 43 -22.34 1.79 15.43
C GLN A 43 -23.12 1.81 14.13
N LEU A 44 -22.41 1.80 12.97
CA LEU A 44 -23.03 1.79 11.64
C LEU A 44 -23.62 0.44 11.27
N ALA A 45 -22.92 -0.64 11.54
CA ALA A 45 -23.26 -1.97 11.04
C ALA A 45 -23.82 -2.93 12.10
N GLY A 46 -23.79 -2.55 13.39
CA GLY A 46 -24.13 -3.50 14.46
C GLY A 46 -23.26 -4.75 14.39
N THR A 47 -23.87 -5.93 14.56
CA THR A 47 -23.19 -7.22 14.39
C THR A 47 -22.73 -7.48 12.94
N GLY A 48 -23.31 -6.76 11.97
CA GLY A 48 -22.93 -6.81 10.55
C GLY A 48 -21.50 -6.31 10.27
N VAL A 49 -20.82 -5.70 11.25
CA VAL A 49 -19.41 -5.34 11.10
C VAL A 49 -18.51 -6.56 10.83
N LEU A 50 -18.89 -7.75 11.33
CA LEU A 50 -18.19 -8.99 10.99
C LEU A 50 -18.31 -9.33 9.50
N LEU A 51 -19.50 -9.11 8.91
CA LEU A 51 -19.71 -9.26 7.47
C LEU A 51 -18.95 -8.18 6.69
N ALA A 52 -18.90 -6.95 7.19
CA ALA A 52 -18.12 -5.87 6.57
C ALA A 52 -16.63 -6.23 6.47
N LEU A 53 -16.04 -6.85 7.49
CA LEU A 53 -14.66 -7.35 7.46
C LEU A 53 -14.46 -8.46 6.43
N VAL A 54 -15.38 -9.43 6.36
CA VAL A 54 -15.34 -10.53 5.38
C VAL A 54 -15.49 -9.99 3.95
N PHE A 55 -16.39 -9.05 3.72
CA PHE A 55 -16.57 -8.42 2.42
C PHE A 55 -15.37 -7.55 2.04
N ASN A 56 -14.77 -6.83 2.98
CA ASN A 56 -13.50 -6.13 2.75
C ASN A 56 -12.38 -7.08 2.36
N TYR A 57 -12.28 -8.26 3.00
CA TYR A 57 -11.36 -9.31 2.54
C TYR A 57 -11.60 -9.67 1.07
N ILE A 58 -12.86 -9.94 0.71
CA ILE A 58 -13.20 -10.34 -0.67
C ILE A 58 -12.81 -9.25 -1.67
N ILE A 59 -13.22 -8.00 -1.45
CA ILE A 59 -12.91 -6.91 -2.40
C ILE A 59 -11.42 -6.57 -2.44
N THR A 60 -10.72 -6.75 -1.33
CA THR A 60 -9.26 -6.59 -1.26
C THR A 60 -8.56 -7.71 -2.02
N MET A 61 -9.01 -8.97 -1.87
CA MET A 61 -8.46 -10.11 -2.60
C MET A 61 -8.68 -9.99 -4.11
N LEU A 62 -9.83 -9.50 -4.57
CA LEU A 62 -10.08 -9.26 -5.99
C LEU A 62 -9.03 -8.31 -6.58
N THR A 63 -8.67 -7.24 -5.87
CA THR A 63 -7.61 -6.31 -6.31
C THR A 63 -6.21 -6.85 -6.02
N GLY A 64 -6.03 -7.59 -4.94
CA GLY A 64 -4.78 -8.30 -4.64
C GLY A 64 -4.36 -9.24 -5.78
N MET A 65 -5.32 -9.91 -6.44
CA MET A 65 -5.07 -10.70 -7.64
C MET A 65 -4.58 -9.83 -8.81
N THR A 66 -5.09 -8.61 -8.95
CA THR A 66 -4.63 -7.64 -9.96
C THR A 66 -3.20 -7.21 -9.71
N TYR A 67 -2.87 -6.84 -8.47
CA TYR A 67 -1.50 -6.52 -8.07
C TYR A 67 -0.56 -7.71 -8.25
N ALA A 68 -1.02 -8.91 -7.90
CA ALA A 68 -0.27 -10.14 -8.08
C ALA A 68 0.08 -10.39 -9.55
N GLU A 69 -0.86 -10.22 -10.48
CA GLU A 69 -0.61 -10.38 -11.91
C GLU A 69 0.32 -9.30 -12.46
N LEU A 70 -0.02 -8.02 -12.22
CA LEU A 70 0.74 -6.90 -12.80
C LEU A 70 2.16 -6.82 -12.24
N SER A 71 2.41 -7.21 -10.99
CA SER A 71 3.76 -7.30 -10.43
C SER A 71 4.62 -8.39 -11.07
N THR A 72 4.02 -9.41 -11.69
CA THR A 72 4.77 -10.42 -12.47
C THR A 72 5.10 -9.94 -13.88
N VAL A 73 4.32 -8.99 -14.40
CA VAL A 73 4.56 -8.35 -15.72
C VAL A 73 5.56 -7.20 -15.59
N TYR A 74 5.45 -6.43 -14.51
CA TYR A 74 6.28 -5.27 -14.22
C TYR A 74 6.95 -5.42 -12.85
N PRO A 75 8.03 -6.20 -12.75
CA PRO A 75 8.73 -6.46 -11.48
C PRO A 75 9.69 -5.31 -11.12
N GLU A 76 9.21 -4.08 -11.25
CA GLU A 76 9.92 -2.84 -10.98
C GLU A 76 9.26 -2.07 -9.83
N ALA A 77 10.02 -1.17 -9.20
CA ALA A 77 9.49 -0.31 -8.16
C ALA A 77 8.47 0.70 -8.72
N GLY A 78 7.38 0.93 -7.99
CA GLY A 78 6.32 1.87 -8.38
C GLY A 78 4.90 1.35 -8.18
N GLY A 79 4.74 0.03 -8.11
CA GLY A 79 3.44 -0.60 -7.80
C GLY A 79 2.28 -0.08 -8.65
N GLY A 80 1.17 0.30 -8.01
CA GLY A 80 -0.05 0.73 -8.69
C GLY A 80 0.15 1.88 -9.68
N TYR A 81 1.00 2.86 -9.36
CA TYR A 81 1.34 3.94 -10.29
C TYR A 81 1.94 3.40 -11.59
N LEU A 82 2.98 2.57 -11.48
CA LEU A 82 3.64 1.96 -12.63
C LEU A 82 2.65 1.14 -13.47
N PHE A 83 1.79 0.36 -12.83
CA PHE A 83 0.82 -0.49 -13.51
C PHE A 83 -0.18 0.32 -14.34
N VAL A 84 -0.63 1.45 -13.82
CA VAL A 84 -1.55 2.36 -14.52
C VAL A 84 -0.80 3.08 -15.64
N GLU A 85 0.41 3.58 -15.40
CA GLU A 85 1.24 4.31 -16.37
C GLU A 85 1.58 3.46 -17.60
N GLU A 86 1.95 2.19 -17.41
CA GLU A 86 2.34 1.28 -18.49
C GLU A 86 1.14 0.70 -19.26
N SER A 87 -0.03 0.66 -18.65
CA SER A 87 -1.20 0.01 -19.24
C SER A 87 -2.20 0.99 -19.85
N LEU A 88 -2.38 2.18 -19.27
CA LEU A 88 -3.41 3.15 -19.67
C LEU A 88 -2.82 4.31 -20.49
N PRO A 89 -3.67 5.10 -21.18
CA PRO A 89 -3.24 6.35 -21.79
C PRO A 89 -2.64 7.33 -20.78
N LYS A 90 -1.72 8.18 -21.26
CA LYS A 90 -0.96 9.14 -20.42
C LYS A 90 -1.76 9.92 -19.36
N PRO A 91 -2.96 10.48 -19.62
CA PRO A 91 -3.74 11.16 -18.59
C PRO A 91 -4.05 10.29 -17.39
N PHE A 92 -4.39 9.02 -17.63
CA PHE A 92 -4.68 8.06 -16.56
C PHE A 92 -3.41 7.61 -15.83
N GLY A 93 -2.29 7.48 -16.54
CA GLY A 93 -0.98 7.22 -15.95
C GLY A 93 -0.61 8.29 -14.94
N PHE A 94 -0.72 9.57 -15.33
CA PHE A 94 -0.53 10.69 -14.42
C PHE A 94 -1.49 10.63 -13.23
N MET A 95 -2.79 10.43 -13.47
CA MET A 95 -3.79 10.36 -12.43
C MET A 95 -3.55 9.20 -11.47
N GLY A 96 -3.06 8.04 -11.95
CA GLY A 96 -2.68 6.93 -11.09
C GLY A 96 -1.59 7.31 -10.08
N GLY A 97 -0.55 8.03 -10.52
CA GLY A 97 0.49 8.56 -9.64
C GLY A 97 -0.01 9.64 -8.70
N TRP A 98 -0.79 10.59 -9.22
CA TRP A 98 -1.36 11.70 -8.47
C TRP A 98 -2.29 11.23 -7.35
N MET A 99 -3.16 10.27 -7.65
CA MET A 99 -4.05 9.66 -6.67
C MET A 99 -3.28 8.78 -5.68
N SER A 100 -2.27 8.02 -6.12
CA SER A 100 -1.43 7.20 -5.25
C SER A 100 -0.66 8.06 -4.26
N TRP A 101 -0.08 9.18 -4.68
CA TRP A 101 0.61 10.10 -3.79
C TRP A 101 -0.31 10.64 -2.71
N PHE A 102 -1.51 11.06 -3.07
CA PHE A 102 -2.47 11.61 -2.12
C PHE A 102 -3.08 10.55 -1.20
N SER A 103 -3.43 9.37 -1.73
CA SER A 103 -4.00 8.28 -0.93
C SER A 103 -3.09 7.93 0.24
N HIS A 104 -1.79 7.75 -0.04
CA HIS A 104 -0.81 7.49 1.01
C HIS A 104 -0.64 8.71 1.93
N SER A 105 -0.58 9.94 1.39
CA SER A 105 -0.40 11.14 2.22
C SER A 105 -1.57 11.40 3.15
N ILE A 106 -2.82 11.17 2.72
CA ILE A 106 -3.99 11.36 3.59
C ILE A 106 -4.12 10.23 4.63
N ALA A 107 -3.74 9.00 4.28
CA ALA A 107 -3.62 7.92 5.26
C ALA A 107 -2.52 8.21 6.29
N ASP A 108 -1.41 8.81 5.87
CA ASP A 108 -0.35 9.25 6.77
C ASP A 108 -0.81 10.35 7.74
N ALA A 109 -1.68 11.25 7.27
CA ALA A 109 -2.31 12.24 8.15
C ALA A 109 -3.15 11.55 9.23
N PHE A 110 -3.96 10.53 8.85
CA PHE A 110 -4.71 9.72 9.79
C PHE A 110 -3.79 9.04 10.82
N TYR A 111 -2.76 8.32 10.37
CA TYR A 111 -1.83 7.63 11.28
C TYR A 111 -1.07 8.61 12.19
N THR A 112 -0.74 9.80 11.71
CA THR A 112 -0.08 10.84 12.49
C THR A 112 -0.97 11.36 13.61
N VAL A 113 -2.26 11.64 13.30
CA VAL A 113 -3.24 12.07 14.31
C VAL A 113 -3.43 10.98 15.35
N VAL A 114 -3.70 9.73 14.92
CA VAL A 114 -3.93 8.61 15.86
C VAL A 114 -2.70 8.33 16.72
N PHE A 115 -1.49 8.45 16.18
CA PHE A 115 -0.27 8.32 16.98
C PHE A 115 -0.17 9.42 18.03
N ALA A 116 -0.49 10.67 17.69
CA ALA A 116 -0.48 11.79 18.63
C ALA A 116 -1.52 11.62 19.71
N THR A 117 -2.76 11.32 19.33
CA THR A 117 -3.87 11.07 20.27
C THR A 117 -3.55 9.90 21.20
N GLY A 118 -2.95 8.83 20.69
CA GLY A 118 -2.51 7.69 21.50
C GLY A 118 -1.48 8.06 22.57
N ILE A 119 -0.54 8.95 22.27
CA ILE A 119 0.40 9.47 23.28
C ILE A 119 -0.36 10.25 24.35
N LEU A 120 -1.33 11.08 23.97
CA LEU A 120 -2.13 11.85 24.94
C LEU A 120 -2.98 10.95 25.82
N TRP A 121 -3.64 9.96 25.27
CA TRP A 121 -4.42 8.97 26.02
C TRP A 121 -3.55 8.18 27.00
N LEU A 122 -2.31 7.85 26.61
CA LEU A 122 -1.37 7.19 27.52
C LEU A 122 -1.03 8.08 28.74
N PHE A 123 -0.89 9.39 28.54
CA PHE A 123 -0.64 10.31 29.63
C PHE A 123 -1.87 10.49 30.54
N GLU A 124 -3.06 10.59 29.97
CA GLU A 124 -4.31 10.69 30.73
C GLU A 124 -4.55 9.44 31.59
N GLU A 125 -4.29 8.25 31.03
CA GLU A 125 -4.41 6.98 31.74
C GLU A 125 -3.53 6.91 32.98
N TYR A 126 -2.34 7.52 32.93
CA TYR A 126 -1.45 7.61 34.08
C TYR A 126 -1.65 8.87 34.97
N GLY A 127 -2.74 9.60 34.76
CA GLY A 127 -3.08 10.78 35.55
C GLY A 127 -2.18 11.99 35.33
N ILE A 128 -1.46 12.03 34.22
CA ILE A 128 -0.63 13.18 33.83
C ILE A 128 -1.53 14.18 33.10
N SER A 129 -1.93 15.25 33.84
CA SER A 129 -2.69 16.35 33.26
C SER A 129 -1.77 17.44 32.72
N PHE A 130 -2.12 17.98 31.54
CA PHE A 130 -1.36 19.08 30.94
C PHE A 130 -2.03 20.42 31.27
N PRO A 131 -1.23 21.47 31.56
CA PRO A 131 -1.75 22.81 31.86
C PRO A 131 -2.28 23.56 30.64
N PHE A 132 -2.25 22.95 29.45
CA PHE A 132 -2.64 23.54 28.20
C PHE A 132 -3.95 22.97 27.67
N ASN A 133 -4.62 23.72 26.76
CA ASN A 133 -5.77 23.20 26.03
C ASN A 133 -5.37 21.92 25.27
N PHE A 134 -6.13 20.83 25.47
CA PHE A 134 -5.90 19.52 24.86
C PHE A 134 -5.68 19.61 23.34
N ILE A 135 -6.53 20.35 22.63
CA ILE A 135 -6.45 20.50 21.16
C ILE A 135 -5.12 21.17 20.73
N ILE A 136 -4.66 22.18 21.48
CA ILE A 136 -3.40 22.86 21.13
C ILE A 136 -2.22 21.91 21.35
N PHE A 137 -2.27 21.13 22.42
CA PHE A 137 -1.21 20.19 22.75
C PHE A 137 -1.19 19.01 21.75
N GLU A 138 -2.35 18.50 21.35
CA GLU A 138 -2.48 17.50 20.31
C GLU A 138 -1.83 17.99 18.98
N LYS A 139 -2.17 19.18 18.51
CA LYS A 139 -1.55 19.77 17.30
C LYS A 139 -0.05 19.94 17.43
N PHE A 140 0.46 20.25 18.62
CA PHE A 140 1.90 20.31 18.88
C PHE A 140 2.55 18.92 18.75
N ILE A 141 1.94 17.89 19.33
CA ILE A 141 2.44 16.50 19.20
C ILE A 141 2.38 16.03 17.76
N ILE A 142 1.31 16.32 17.00
CA ILE A 142 1.19 16.03 15.56
C ILE A 142 2.39 16.63 14.80
N LEU A 143 2.69 17.91 15.01
CA LEU A 143 3.84 18.58 14.38
C LEU A 143 5.16 17.92 14.76
N LEU A 144 5.35 17.57 16.01
CA LEU A 144 6.58 16.93 16.50
C LEU A 144 6.79 15.56 15.83
N ILE A 145 5.74 14.73 15.79
CA ILE A 145 5.78 13.41 15.13
C ILE A 145 6.09 13.57 13.64
N LEU A 146 5.42 14.50 12.98
CA LEU A 146 5.63 14.76 11.57
C LEU A 146 7.08 15.19 11.27
N ILE A 147 7.63 16.10 12.08
CA ILE A 147 9.04 16.52 11.96
C ILE A 147 9.97 15.31 12.13
N ILE A 148 9.73 14.46 13.12
CA ILE A 148 10.54 13.25 13.37
C ILE A 148 10.50 12.31 12.15
N ILE A 149 9.31 12.01 11.62
CA ILE A 149 9.14 11.11 10.47
C ILE A 149 9.78 11.71 9.20
N ILE A 150 9.62 13.02 8.97
CA ILE A 150 10.27 13.71 7.85
C ILE A 150 11.79 13.62 7.99
N LEU A 151 12.35 13.84 9.17
CA LEU A 151 13.80 13.75 9.41
C LEU A 151 14.31 12.32 9.20
N ILE A 152 13.60 11.31 9.68
CA ILE A 152 13.93 9.90 9.45
C ILE A 152 14.04 9.61 7.95
N ASN A 153 13.04 10.03 7.17
CA ASN A 153 13.02 9.82 5.72
C ASN A 153 14.07 10.72 4.99
N TYR A 154 14.31 11.92 5.49
CA TYR A 154 15.32 12.82 4.96
C TYR A 154 16.74 12.25 5.11
N TRP A 155 17.05 11.68 6.26
CA TRP A 155 18.36 11.06 6.50
C TRP A 155 18.54 9.68 5.87
N GLY A 156 17.46 9.08 5.37
CA GLY A 156 17.52 7.78 4.70
C GLY A 156 17.66 6.60 5.68
N THR A 157 17.26 6.80 6.93
CA THR A 157 17.23 5.75 7.95
C THR A 157 15.96 4.89 7.89
N ALA A 158 15.26 4.95 6.74
CA ALA A 158 14.06 4.15 6.53
C ALA A 158 14.31 2.69 6.91
N THR A 159 13.39 2.14 7.69
CA THR A 159 13.50 0.82 8.28
C THR A 159 13.84 -0.24 7.25
N THR A 160 14.92 -0.97 7.48
CA THR A 160 15.22 -2.17 6.70
C THR A 160 14.11 -3.20 6.93
N GLY A 161 13.89 -4.12 5.97
CA GLY A 161 12.89 -5.17 6.11
C GLY A 161 12.97 -5.95 7.43
N LYS A 162 14.17 -6.07 8.04
CA LYS A 162 14.36 -6.70 9.36
C LYS A 162 13.74 -5.90 10.51
N SER A 163 13.89 -4.58 10.51
CA SER A 163 13.30 -3.72 11.54
C SER A 163 11.78 -3.74 11.43
N GLN A 164 11.24 -3.67 10.21
CA GLN A 164 9.81 -3.79 9.98
C GLN A 164 9.27 -5.15 10.47
N THR A 165 9.98 -6.24 10.19
CA THR A 165 9.61 -7.58 10.66
C THR A 165 9.56 -7.65 12.19
N LEU A 166 10.53 -7.06 12.90
CA LEU A 166 10.54 -7.02 14.36
C LEU A 166 9.33 -6.25 14.91
N ILE A 167 9.08 -5.05 14.39
CA ILE A 167 7.96 -4.20 14.82
C ILE A 167 6.63 -4.90 14.58
N THR A 168 6.43 -5.48 13.39
CA THR A 168 5.22 -6.24 13.06
C THR A 168 5.02 -7.45 13.98
N ASN A 169 6.09 -8.17 14.32
CA ASN A 169 5.98 -9.32 15.24
C ASN A 169 5.58 -8.89 16.65
N ILE A 170 6.11 -7.76 17.15
CA ILE A 170 5.71 -7.20 18.43
C ILE A 170 4.23 -6.80 18.40
N GLN A 171 3.79 -6.12 17.34
CA GLN A 171 2.39 -5.71 17.17
C GLN A 171 1.44 -6.91 17.12
N ILE A 172 1.77 -7.96 16.34
CA ILE A 172 0.98 -9.19 16.29
C ILE A 172 0.94 -9.87 17.68
N LEU A 173 2.05 -9.88 18.42
CA LEU A 173 2.09 -10.43 19.76
C LEU A 173 1.12 -9.70 20.71
N LEU A 174 1.09 -8.35 20.69
CA LEU A 174 0.18 -7.56 21.50
C LEU A 174 -1.29 -7.83 21.13
N LEU A 175 -1.60 -7.94 19.84
CA LEU A 175 -2.94 -8.34 19.37
C LEU A 175 -3.32 -9.74 19.85
N ILE A 176 -2.41 -10.70 19.79
CA ILE A 176 -2.64 -12.07 20.27
C ILE A 176 -2.89 -12.08 21.78
N ILE A 177 -2.13 -11.31 22.57
CA ILE A 177 -2.37 -11.17 24.02
C ILE A 177 -3.79 -10.65 24.28
N PHE A 178 -4.21 -9.60 23.54
CA PHE A 178 -5.56 -9.06 23.65
C PHE A 178 -6.63 -10.10 23.28
N ILE A 179 -6.44 -10.82 22.17
CA ILE A 179 -7.33 -11.89 21.70
C ILE A 179 -7.45 -13.01 22.75
N VAL A 180 -6.34 -13.47 23.30
CA VAL A 180 -6.33 -14.53 24.32
C VAL A 180 -7.04 -14.07 25.59
N ALA A 181 -6.72 -12.85 26.08
CA ALA A 181 -7.36 -12.29 27.27
C ALA A 181 -8.87 -12.13 27.07
N GLY A 182 -9.30 -11.59 25.93
CA GLY A 182 -10.72 -11.45 25.60
C GLY A 182 -11.44 -12.79 25.46
N THR A 183 -10.79 -13.79 24.87
CA THR A 183 -11.34 -15.16 24.79
C THR A 183 -11.54 -15.76 26.18
N VAL A 184 -10.57 -15.60 27.09
CA VAL A 184 -10.69 -16.07 28.49
C VAL A 184 -11.82 -15.34 29.21
N ALA A 185 -11.95 -14.03 29.01
CA ALA A 185 -13.03 -13.24 29.62
C ALA A 185 -14.41 -13.72 29.16
N ILE A 186 -14.59 -13.98 27.87
CA ILE A 186 -15.84 -14.50 27.33
C ILE A 186 -16.19 -15.89 27.86
N ILE A 187 -15.21 -16.79 27.98
CA ILE A 187 -15.44 -18.13 28.53
C ILE A 187 -15.89 -18.06 29.99
N ARG A 188 -15.37 -17.09 30.78
CA ARG A 188 -15.75 -16.90 32.17
C ARG A 188 -17.12 -16.25 32.36
N HIS A 189 -17.54 -15.43 31.38
CA HIS A 189 -18.82 -14.68 31.42
C HIS A 189 -19.56 -14.83 30.09
N PRO A 190 -20.18 -15.99 29.79
CA PRO A 190 -20.68 -16.32 28.47
C PRO A 190 -22.03 -15.65 28.16
N ASN A 191 -22.01 -14.36 27.80
CA ASN A 191 -23.17 -13.62 27.29
C ASN A 191 -23.20 -13.53 25.76
N ILE A 192 -22.36 -14.31 25.07
CA ILE A 192 -22.19 -14.26 23.62
C ILE A 192 -23.52 -14.29 22.85
N PRO A 193 -24.45 -15.22 23.11
CA PRO A 193 -25.70 -15.26 22.35
C PRO A 193 -26.54 -13.99 22.48
N ALA A 194 -26.59 -13.41 23.70
CA ALA A 194 -27.36 -12.18 23.94
C ALA A 194 -26.70 -10.96 23.26
N ASN A 195 -25.40 -10.93 23.16
CA ASN A 195 -24.63 -9.84 22.59
C ASN A 195 -24.56 -9.88 21.03
N LEU A 196 -24.64 -11.07 20.44
CA LEU A 196 -24.62 -11.27 19.00
C LEU A 196 -26.01 -11.38 18.38
N LEU A 197 -27.05 -11.68 19.15
CA LEU A 197 -28.44 -11.81 18.69
C LEU A 197 -29.32 -10.74 19.36
N PRO A 198 -30.31 -10.14 18.65
CA PRO A 198 -30.60 -10.35 17.22
C PRO A 198 -29.50 -9.79 16.33
N PHE A 199 -29.34 -10.39 15.15
CA PHE A 199 -28.42 -9.90 14.13
C PHE A 199 -28.97 -8.58 13.56
N ASN A 200 -28.67 -7.48 14.25
CA ASN A 200 -29.19 -6.16 13.92
C ASN A 200 -28.24 -5.45 12.97
N THR A 201 -28.57 -5.47 11.68
CA THR A 201 -27.76 -4.81 10.64
C THR A 201 -28.61 -4.39 9.45
N THR A 202 -28.14 -3.41 8.71
CA THR A 202 -28.69 -3.01 7.41
C THR A 202 -27.63 -3.16 6.32
N PRO A 203 -28.02 -3.46 5.08
CA PRO A 203 -27.06 -3.52 3.96
C PRO A 203 -26.25 -2.22 3.81
N MET A 204 -26.88 -1.07 4.03
CA MET A 204 -26.21 0.24 4.00
C MET A 204 -25.21 0.37 5.15
N GLY A 205 -25.57 -0.04 6.36
CA GLY A 205 -24.66 -0.04 7.51
C GLY A 205 -23.40 -0.90 7.26
N ILE A 206 -23.57 -2.07 6.65
CA ILE A 206 -22.45 -2.92 6.24
C ILE A 206 -21.54 -2.18 5.23
N LEU A 207 -22.13 -1.56 4.19
CA LEU A 207 -21.36 -0.82 3.18
C LEU A 207 -20.60 0.37 3.78
N LEU A 208 -21.22 1.11 4.69
CA LEU A 208 -20.57 2.22 5.38
C LEU A 208 -19.41 1.74 6.27
N ALA A 209 -19.62 0.66 7.04
CA ALA A 209 -18.58 0.06 7.84
C ALA A 209 -17.43 -0.49 6.97
N MET A 210 -17.74 -1.10 5.81
CA MET A 210 -16.72 -1.49 4.83
C MET A 210 -15.88 -0.30 4.40
N GLY A 211 -16.51 0.82 4.09
CA GLY A 211 -15.81 2.04 3.67
C GLY A 211 -14.89 2.59 4.75
N LEU A 212 -15.35 2.71 6.00
CA LEU A 212 -14.55 3.16 7.13
C LEU A 212 -13.37 2.24 7.45
N LEU A 213 -13.60 0.92 7.40
CA LEU A 213 -12.58 -0.07 7.70
C LEU A 213 -11.69 -0.39 6.50
N PHE A 214 -11.94 0.21 5.31
CA PHE A 214 -11.18 -0.12 4.11
C PHE A 214 -9.69 0.21 4.25
N VAL A 215 -9.35 1.34 4.88
CA VAL A 215 -7.96 1.73 5.16
C VAL A 215 -7.21 0.68 5.99
N ALA A 216 -7.92 -0.10 6.84
CA ALA A 216 -7.31 -1.21 7.58
C ALA A 216 -6.93 -2.41 6.68
N PHE A 217 -7.39 -2.45 5.45
CA PHE A 217 -7.08 -3.49 4.47
C PHE A 217 -6.14 -3.02 3.35
N GLU A 218 -5.69 -1.78 3.39
CA GLU A 218 -4.62 -1.29 2.52
C GLU A 218 -3.25 -1.57 3.12
N GLY A 219 -2.19 -1.53 2.29
CA GLY A 219 -0.81 -1.82 2.69
C GLY A 219 -0.24 -3.06 2.01
N TYR A 220 -1.07 -3.96 1.50
CA TYR A 220 -0.61 -5.10 0.68
C TYR A 220 0.03 -4.66 -0.63
N GLU A 221 -0.35 -3.51 -1.17
CA GLU A 221 0.20 -2.93 -2.40
C GLU A 221 1.64 -2.43 -2.22
N ILE A 222 2.04 -2.10 -0.99
CA ILE A 222 3.42 -1.69 -0.65
C ILE A 222 4.39 -2.83 -0.96
N ILE A 223 3.96 -4.09 -0.85
CA ILE A 223 4.76 -5.26 -1.24
C ILE A 223 5.20 -5.14 -2.71
N ALA A 224 4.28 -4.75 -3.61
CA ALA A 224 4.58 -4.60 -5.03
C ALA A 224 5.48 -3.39 -5.32
N GLN A 225 5.43 -2.35 -4.49
CA GLN A 225 6.28 -1.15 -4.66
C GLN A 225 7.76 -1.43 -4.41
N GLY A 226 8.08 -2.44 -3.59
CA GLY A 226 9.44 -2.89 -3.31
C GLY A 226 9.97 -3.98 -4.24
N ALA A 227 9.37 -4.21 -5.42
CA ALA A 227 9.65 -5.35 -6.29
C ALA A 227 11.14 -5.53 -6.64
N GLU A 228 11.90 -4.45 -6.79
CA GLU A 228 13.33 -4.47 -7.12
C GLU A 228 14.22 -5.01 -5.99
N GLU A 229 13.74 -4.96 -4.74
CA GLU A 229 14.48 -5.43 -3.54
C GLU A 229 14.15 -6.88 -3.18
N ILE A 230 13.20 -7.51 -3.91
CA ILE A 230 12.62 -8.81 -3.58
C ILE A 230 13.34 -9.95 -4.30
N LYS A 231 13.63 -11.03 -3.57
CA LYS A 231 14.10 -12.29 -4.13
C LYS A 231 12.94 -13.02 -4.80
N ASN A 232 13.13 -13.43 -6.07
CA ASN A 232 12.10 -14.12 -6.87
C ASN A 232 10.74 -13.40 -6.82
N PRO A 233 10.67 -12.12 -7.25
CA PRO A 233 9.48 -11.28 -7.09
C PRO A 233 8.24 -11.93 -7.72
N GLU A 234 8.37 -12.55 -8.89
CA GLU A 234 7.29 -13.22 -9.62
C GLU A 234 6.54 -14.29 -8.81
N LYS A 235 7.22 -14.96 -7.86
CA LYS A 235 6.63 -15.98 -6.99
C LYS A 235 6.26 -15.45 -5.61
N ASN A 236 7.11 -14.57 -5.06
CA ASN A 236 6.99 -14.15 -3.67
C ASN A 236 5.97 -13.03 -3.49
N ILE A 237 5.84 -12.10 -4.45
CA ILE A 237 4.86 -11.00 -4.34
C ILE A 237 3.43 -11.54 -4.32
N PRO A 238 2.96 -12.35 -5.29
CA PRO A 238 1.59 -12.88 -5.27
C PRO A 238 1.27 -13.63 -3.96
N LYS A 239 2.17 -14.53 -3.55
CA LYS A 239 1.97 -15.31 -2.32
C LYS A 239 1.92 -14.43 -1.07
N ALA A 240 2.80 -13.42 -0.98
CA ALA A 240 2.86 -12.53 0.17
C ALA A 240 1.59 -11.68 0.28
N ILE A 241 1.09 -11.14 -0.83
CA ILE A 241 -0.18 -10.41 -0.86
C ILE A 241 -1.31 -11.27 -0.29
N PHE A 242 -1.50 -12.47 -0.84
CA PHE A 242 -2.61 -13.33 -0.42
C PHE A 242 -2.51 -13.76 1.04
N VAL A 243 -1.31 -14.14 1.49
CA VAL A 243 -1.09 -14.58 2.87
C VAL A 243 -1.26 -13.42 3.85
N SER A 244 -0.73 -12.24 3.54
CA SER A 244 -0.85 -11.07 4.40
C SER A 244 -2.30 -10.64 4.60
N VAL A 245 -3.07 -10.52 3.51
CA VAL A 245 -4.50 -10.13 3.58
C VAL A 245 -5.30 -11.17 4.36
N ALA A 246 -5.04 -12.48 4.17
CA ALA A 246 -5.73 -13.53 4.90
C ALA A 246 -5.41 -13.48 6.41
N ILE A 247 -4.13 -13.33 6.80
CA ILE A 247 -3.73 -13.22 8.21
C ILE A 247 -4.43 -12.04 8.89
N VAL A 248 -4.38 -10.87 8.26
CA VAL A 248 -4.99 -9.65 8.83
C VAL A 248 -6.48 -9.80 8.98
N THR A 249 -7.16 -10.36 7.98
CA THR A 249 -8.62 -10.59 8.06
C THR A 249 -8.98 -11.53 9.21
N ILE A 250 -8.26 -12.63 9.37
CA ILE A 250 -8.51 -13.58 10.46
C ILE A 250 -8.34 -12.89 11.81
N LEU A 251 -7.25 -12.10 11.98
CA LEU A 251 -7.01 -11.36 13.21
C LEU A 251 -8.15 -10.37 13.49
N TYR A 252 -8.61 -9.63 12.48
CA TYR A 252 -9.67 -8.64 12.65
C TYR A 252 -11.03 -9.27 12.96
N VAL A 253 -11.40 -10.34 12.25
CA VAL A 253 -12.66 -11.05 12.51
C VAL A 253 -12.68 -11.61 13.93
N ILE A 254 -11.59 -12.23 14.38
CA ILE A 254 -11.50 -12.77 15.76
C ILE A 254 -11.57 -11.62 16.77
N LEU A 255 -10.85 -10.52 16.53
CA LEU A 255 -10.84 -9.35 17.41
C LEU A 255 -12.26 -8.79 17.59
N PHE A 256 -12.96 -8.50 16.48
CA PHE A 256 -14.32 -7.98 16.54
C PHE A 256 -15.32 -8.99 17.12
N PHE A 257 -15.17 -10.28 16.81
CA PHE A 257 -16.00 -11.31 17.41
C PHE A 257 -15.89 -11.32 18.94
N ILE A 258 -14.67 -11.20 19.47
CA ILE A 258 -14.39 -11.13 20.90
C ILE A 258 -14.98 -9.86 21.53
N MET A 259 -14.79 -8.70 20.90
CA MET A 259 -15.34 -7.45 21.41
C MET A 259 -16.88 -7.47 21.42
N LEU A 260 -17.48 -7.88 20.30
CA LEU A 260 -18.94 -7.99 20.17
C LEU A 260 -19.52 -9.01 21.17
N GLY A 261 -18.89 -10.19 21.27
CA GLY A 261 -19.34 -11.25 22.18
C GLY A 261 -19.22 -10.86 23.66
N GLY A 262 -18.16 -10.10 24.01
CA GLY A 262 -17.92 -9.68 25.39
C GLY A 262 -18.68 -8.44 25.84
N ALA A 263 -18.76 -7.40 25.01
CA ALA A 263 -19.34 -6.11 25.36
C ALA A 263 -20.69 -5.81 24.68
N GLY A 264 -20.95 -6.40 23.51
CA GLY A 264 -22.14 -6.15 22.72
C GLY A 264 -22.07 -4.86 21.87
N THR A 265 -22.92 -4.82 20.84
CA THR A 265 -22.88 -3.72 19.83
C THR A 265 -23.20 -2.35 20.42
N ALA A 266 -24.17 -2.26 21.30
CA ALA A 266 -24.60 -0.99 21.90
C ALA A 266 -23.48 -0.36 22.74
N TRP A 267 -22.81 -1.19 23.54
CA TRP A 267 -21.67 -0.72 24.35
C TRP A 267 -20.51 -0.26 23.47
N ILE A 268 -20.10 -1.06 22.50
CA ILE A 268 -18.99 -0.72 21.59
C ILE A 268 -19.30 0.56 20.81
N GLY A 269 -20.51 0.70 20.26
CA GLY A 269 -20.92 1.89 19.52
C GLY A 269 -20.94 3.16 20.39
N ALA A 270 -21.34 3.05 21.65
CA ALA A 270 -21.38 4.17 22.58
C ALA A 270 -19.98 4.68 23.00
N HIS A 271 -18.96 3.79 22.98
CA HIS A 271 -17.59 4.16 23.34
C HIS A 271 -16.78 4.70 22.15
N GLY A 272 -17.32 4.67 20.92
CA GLY A 272 -16.71 5.29 19.75
C GLY A 272 -15.25 4.88 19.52
N GLU A 273 -14.37 5.85 19.42
CA GLU A 273 -12.93 5.62 19.20
C GLU A 273 -12.20 4.98 20.41
N PHE A 274 -12.78 5.06 21.62
CA PHE A 274 -12.23 4.45 22.82
C PHE A 274 -12.65 2.99 23.02
N ALA A 275 -13.58 2.48 22.22
CA ALA A 275 -14.20 1.17 22.42
C ALA A 275 -13.21 0.03 22.68
N MET A 276 -12.11 0.01 21.94
CA MET A 276 -11.11 -1.04 22.10
C MET A 276 -10.23 -0.85 23.34
N ILE A 277 -9.93 0.39 23.72
CA ILE A 277 -9.17 0.74 24.91
C ILE A 277 -9.96 0.38 26.14
N ASP A 278 -11.24 0.80 26.19
CA ASP A 278 -12.15 0.55 27.31
C ASP A 278 -12.46 -0.93 27.45
N TYR A 279 -12.61 -1.66 26.33
CA TYR A 279 -12.74 -3.12 26.38
C TYR A 279 -11.47 -3.78 26.92
N GLY A 280 -10.30 -3.21 26.64
CA GLY A 280 -9.04 -3.62 27.25
C GLY A 280 -9.09 -3.58 28.77
N SER A 281 -9.69 -2.52 29.37
CA SER A 281 -9.84 -2.42 30.81
C SER A 281 -10.74 -3.52 31.39
N ILE A 282 -11.78 -3.93 30.65
CA ILE A 282 -12.69 -5.02 31.03
C ILE A 282 -11.96 -6.37 31.09
N ILE A 283 -11.10 -6.66 30.10
CA ILE A 283 -10.48 -7.99 29.96
C ILE A 283 -9.15 -8.14 30.70
N LEU A 284 -8.40 -7.05 30.91
CA LEU A 284 -7.06 -7.04 31.50
C LEU A 284 -6.93 -6.11 32.74
N GLY A 285 -8.03 -5.51 33.16
CA GLY A 285 -8.01 -4.54 34.27
C GLY A 285 -7.14 -3.32 33.92
N ALA A 286 -6.43 -2.78 34.92
CA ALA A 286 -5.62 -1.56 34.78
C ALA A 286 -4.49 -1.64 33.71
N TYR A 287 -4.10 -2.82 33.30
CA TYR A 287 -3.06 -2.98 32.24
C TYR A 287 -3.63 -2.98 30.82
N GLY A 288 -4.95 -3.16 30.68
CA GLY A 288 -5.61 -3.29 29.38
C GLY A 288 -5.51 -2.05 28.49
N PRO A 289 -5.87 -0.85 28.97
CA PRO A 289 -5.75 0.39 28.21
C PRO A 289 -4.32 0.62 27.71
N ALA A 290 -3.34 0.49 28.58
CA ALA A 290 -1.93 0.67 28.22
C ALA A 290 -1.47 -0.32 27.14
N LEU A 291 -1.90 -1.59 27.21
CA LEU A 291 -1.58 -2.59 26.20
C LEU A 291 -2.16 -2.21 24.82
N VAL A 292 -3.43 -1.79 24.78
CA VAL A 292 -4.10 -1.39 23.54
C VAL A 292 -3.46 -0.14 22.95
N ILE A 293 -3.20 0.87 23.78
CA ILE A 293 -2.55 2.11 23.34
C ILE A 293 -1.14 1.83 22.82
N LEU A 294 -0.35 1.00 23.48
CA LEU A 294 0.98 0.62 23.01
C LEU A 294 0.91 -0.14 21.68
N ALA A 295 -0.05 -1.06 21.51
CA ALA A 295 -0.25 -1.77 20.25
C ALA A 295 -0.64 -0.80 19.12
N MET A 296 -1.50 0.17 19.41
CA MET A 296 -1.91 1.23 18.49
C MET A 296 -0.74 2.14 18.12
N LEU A 297 0.08 2.57 19.07
CA LEU A 297 1.27 3.41 18.82
C LEU A 297 2.29 2.68 17.96
N ILE A 298 2.60 1.42 18.29
CA ILE A 298 3.55 0.60 17.52
C ILE A 298 3.03 0.38 16.08
N GLY A 299 1.74 0.03 15.95
CA GLY A 299 1.09 -0.16 14.66
C GLY A 299 1.06 1.11 13.83
N SER A 300 0.59 2.22 14.40
CA SER A 300 0.53 3.52 13.72
C SER A 300 1.89 3.99 13.26
N GLY A 301 2.91 3.90 14.13
CA GLY A 301 4.27 4.31 13.80
C GLY A 301 4.91 3.47 12.69
N ALA A 302 4.67 2.15 12.70
CA ALA A 302 5.17 1.25 11.68
C ALA A 302 4.53 1.51 10.32
N THR A 303 3.20 1.67 10.31
CA THR A 303 2.44 1.95 9.08
C THR A 303 2.77 3.34 8.54
N LEU A 304 2.79 4.38 9.40
CA LEU A 304 3.16 5.74 9.03
C LEU A 304 4.53 5.80 8.33
N ASN A 305 5.53 5.12 8.86
CA ASN A 305 6.84 5.12 8.23
C ASN A 305 6.85 4.40 6.86
N ALA A 306 6.10 3.32 6.71
CA ALA A 306 6.00 2.58 5.46
C ALA A 306 5.24 3.36 4.37
N THR A 307 4.14 4.01 4.74
CA THR A 307 3.26 4.75 3.81
C THR A 307 3.86 6.10 3.41
N VAL A 308 4.50 6.85 4.33
CA VAL A 308 5.27 8.07 4.01
C VAL A 308 6.38 7.77 3.01
N TYR A 309 7.11 6.67 3.22
CA TYR A 309 8.14 6.24 2.28
C TYR A 309 7.56 5.94 0.89
N SER A 310 6.37 5.30 0.84
CA SER A 310 5.64 5.05 -0.39
C SER A 310 5.23 6.34 -1.09
N ALA A 311 4.60 7.28 -0.38
CA ALA A 311 4.17 8.58 -0.90
C ALA A 311 5.34 9.38 -1.50
N ILE A 312 6.49 9.39 -0.80
CA ILE A 312 7.71 10.05 -1.27
C ILE A 312 8.23 9.40 -2.57
N ARG A 313 8.22 8.08 -2.65
CA ARG A 313 8.69 7.37 -3.86
C ARG A 313 7.80 7.62 -5.07
N VAL A 314 6.49 7.69 -4.88
CA VAL A 314 5.55 8.00 -5.96
C VAL A 314 5.79 9.41 -6.48
N SER A 315 5.84 10.42 -5.61
CA SER A 315 6.08 11.82 -6.01
C SER A 315 7.46 12.02 -6.65
N PHE A 316 8.49 11.33 -6.16
CA PHE A 316 9.81 11.29 -6.77
C PHE A 316 9.78 10.67 -8.17
N ALA A 317 9.10 9.54 -8.34
CA ALA A 317 9.00 8.87 -9.64
C ALA A 317 8.26 9.74 -10.66
N MET A 318 7.17 10.40 -10.27
CA MET A 318 6.45 11.36 -11.11
C MET A 318 7.34 12.56 -11.50
N GLY A 319 8.15 13.06 -10.56
CA GLY A 319 9.14 14.11 -10.85
C GLY A 319 10.24 13.65 -11.81
N ARG A 320 10.72 12.41 -11.69
CA ARG A 320 11.71 11.80 -12.57
C ARG A 320 11.16 11.57 -13.99
N ASN A 321 9.91 11.18 -14.10
CA ASN A 321 9.24 10.95 -15.38
C ASN A 321 8.77 12.25 -16.06
N GLY A 322 8.97 13.42 -15.43
CA GLY A 322 8.55 14.71 -15.98
C GLY A 322 7.06 15.04 -15.76
N SER A 323 6.29 14.16 -15.15
CA SER A 323 4.89 14.36 -14.83
C SER A 323 4.68 15.43 -13.73
N LEU A 324 5.68 15.62 -12.86
CA LEU A 324 5.76 16.69 -11.87
C LEU A 324 7.06 17.50 -12.03
N PRO A 325 7.19 18.67 -11.36
CA PRO A 325 8.41 19.46 -11.42
C PRO A 325 9.66 18.64 -11.09
N LYS A 326 10.72 18.78 -11.92
CA LYS A 326 12.00 18.07 -11.75
C LYS A 326 12.64 18.28 -10.36
N ALA A 327 12.21 19.32 -9.61
CA ALA A 327 12.66 19.53 -8.24
C ALA A 327 12.35 18.33 -7.33
N LEU A 328 11.21 17.64 -7.54
CA LEU A 328 10.81 16.46 -6.78
C LEU A 328 11.74 15.26 -7.00
N SER A 329 12.40 15.18 -8.15
CA SER A 329 13.38 14.12 -8.45
C SER A 329 14.81 14.45 -7.98
N LYS A 330 15.03 15.57 -7.26
CA LYS A 330 16.36 15.92 -6.73
C LYS A 330 16.73 15.01 -5.57
N ILE A 331 17.89 14.37 -5.70
CA ILE A 331 18.50 13.52 -4.66
C ILE A 331 19.49 14.36 -3.85
N HIS A 332 19.43 14.26 -2.53
CA HIS A 332 20.36 14.94 -1.64
C HIS A 332 21.78 14.35 -1.76
N LYS A 333 22.79 15.18 -1.97
CA LYS A 333 24.17 14.73 -2.26
C LYS A 333 24.76 13.82 -1.16
N LYS A 334 24.53 14.15 0.12
CA LYS A 334 25.07 13.40 1.28
C LYS A 334 24.22 12.20 1.66
N HIS A 335 22.90 12.40 1.80
CA HIS A 335 21.99 11.38 2.33
C HIS A 335 21.41 10.44 1.25
N ARG A 336 21.55 10.81 -0.02
CA ARG A 336 21.01 10.07 -1.19
C ARG A 336 19.50 9.80 -1.13
N THR A 337 18.75 10.74 -0.54
CA THR A 337 17.30 10.71 -0.38
C THR A 337 16.63 11.79 -1.23
N PRO A 338 15.37 11.62 -1.65
CA PRO A 338 14.63 12.60 -2.42
C PRO A 338 14.07 13.71 -1.52
N HIS A 339 14.95 14.58 -1.01
CA HIS A 339 14.68 15.56 0.04
C HIS A 339 13.55 16.56 -0.27
N VAL A 340 13.39 16.97 -1.54
CA VAL A 340 12.31 17.89 -1.95
C VAL A 340 10.97 17.16 -1.91
N ALA A 341 10.90 15.93 -2.43
CA ALA A 341 9.70 15.11 -2.37
C ALA A 341 9.31 14.82 -0.91
N THR A 342 10.29 14.53 -0.05
CA THR A 342 10.08 14.31 1.39
C THR A 342 9.46 15.55 2.05
N LEU A 343 9.98 16.74 1.79
CA LEU A 343 9.48 17.97 2.40
C LEU A 343 8.06 18.29 1.92
N ILE A 344 7.79 18.23 0.62
CA ILE A 344 6.47 18.56 0.06
C ILE A 344 5.42 17.54 0.53
N THR A 345 5.75 16.25 0.54
CA THR A 345 4.85 15.21 1.09
C THR A 345 4.56 15.48 2.56
N GLY A 346 5.58 15.82 3.36
CA GLY A 346 5.39 16.17 4.77
C GLY A 346 4.49 17.39 4.99
N ILE A 347 4.60 18.42 4.15
CA ILE A 347 3.71 19.59 4.21
C ILE A 347 2.25 19.20 3.91
N ILE A 348 2.03 18.35 2.90
CA ILE A 348 0.68 17.86 2.56
C ILE A 348 0.08 17.08 3.72
N ILE A 349 0.84 16.13 4.29
CA ILE A 349 0.41 15.33 5.45
C ILE A 349 0.07 16.26 6.62
N GLY A 350 0.98 17.20 6.93
CA GLY A 350 0.80 18.15 8.04
C GLY A 350 -0.42 19.03 7.89
N ALA A 351 -0.68 19.54 6.68
CA ALA A 351 -1.86 20.34 6.40
C ALA A 351 -3.15 19.55 6.67
N MET A 352 -3.21 18.29 6.22
CA MET A 352 -4.39 17.45 6.45
C MET A 352 -4.53 17.05 7.93
N ALA A 353 -3.45 16.64 8.60
CA ALA A 353 -3.49 16.23 10.00
C ALA A 353 -3.85 17.36 10.97
N LEU A 354 -3.51 18.63 10.64
CA LEU A 354 -3.77 19.77 11.50
C LEU A 354 -5.16 20.38 11.32
N PHE A 355 -5.75 20.27 10.11
CA PHE A 355 -6.95 21.02 9.75
C PHE A 355 -8.18 20.18 9.48
N LEU A 356 -8.05 18.89 9.22
CA LEU A 356 -9.19 18.01 8.92
C LEU A 356 -9.61 17.20 10.14
N PRO A 357 -10.93 16.94 10.32
CA PRO A 357 -11.44 15.99 11.31
C PRO A 357 -10.99 14.55 10.98
N LEU A 358 -10.80 13.72 12.02
CA LEU A 358 -10.30 12.35 11.90
C LEU A 358 -11.20 11.50 10.98
N ASP A 359 -12.52 11.59 11.15
CA ASP A 359 -13.51 10.85 10.35
C ASP A 359 -13.43 11.23 8.87
N THR A 360 -13.24 12.53 8.60
CA THR A 360 -13.07 13.05 7.24
C THR A 360 -11.78 12.52 6.61
N ILE A 361 -10.68 12.50 7.37
CA ILE A 361 -9.38 11.98 6.89
C ILE A 361 -9.49 10.52 6.50
N VAL A 362 -10.04 9.66 7.38
CA VAL A 362 -10.14 8.23 7.11
C VAL A 362 -11.08 7.89 5.97
N ALA A 363 -12.21 8.59 5.87
CA ALA A 363 -13.14 8.40 4.77
C ALA A 363 -12.56 8.87 3.42
N ALA A 364 -11.86 10.01 3.40
CA ALA A 364 -11.20 10.52 2.19
C ALA A 364 -10.03 9.61 1.77
N ALA A 365 -9.25 9.05 2.72
CA ALA A 365 -8.24 8.05 2.43
C ALA A 365 -8.87 6.81 1.76
N SER A 366 -9.93 6.26 2.35
CA SER A 366 -10.67 5.13 1.78
C SER A 366 -11.16 5.41 0.36
N ILE A 367 -11.80 6.57 0.13
CA ILE A 367 -12.29 6.98 -1.19
C ILE A 367 -11.15 7.01 -2.21
N MET A 368 -10.04 7.65 -1.87
CA MET A 368 -8.91 7.80 -2.78
C MET A 368 -8.26 6.47 -3.11
N PHE A 369 -8.08 5.56 -2.14
CA PHE A 369 -7.58 4.21 -2.41
C PHE A 369 -8.55 3.36 -3.23
N LEU A 370 -9.85 3.43 -2.94
CA LEU A 370 -10.88 2.72 -3.71
C LEU A 370 -10.88 3.17 -5.18
N LEU A 371 -10.74 4.48 -5.44
CA LEU A 371 -10.64 5.02 -6.80
C LEU A 371 -9.30 4.66 -7.48
N LEU A 372 -8.18 4.76 -6.78
CA LEU A 372 -6.87 4.34 -7.28
C LEU A 372 -6.89 2.86 -7.68
N PHE A 373 -7.36 2.00 -6.79
CA PHE A 373 -7.44 0.57 -7.05
C PHE A 373 -8.43 0.22 -8.18
N THR A 374 -9.45 1.06 -8.39
CA THR A 374 -10.32 0.96 -9.56
C THR A 374 -9.52 1.17 -10.85
N LEU A 375 -8.65 2.19 -10.91
CA LEU A 375 -7.76 2.40 -12.06
C LEU A 375 -6.79 1.23 -12.28
N VAL A 376 -6.26 0.65 -11.20
CA VAL A 376 -5.35 -0.52 -11.29
C VAL A 376 -6.10 -1.75 -11.83
N ASN A 377 -7.36 -1.95 -11.44
CA ASN A 377 -8.19 -3.03 -12.00
C ASN A 377 -8.55 -2.80 -13.47
N ILE A 378 -8.74 -1.56 -13.91
CA ILE A 378 -8.90 -1.22 -15.33
C ILE A 378 -7.58 -1.48 -16.07
N ALA A 379 -6.45 -1.14 -15.45
CA ALA A 379 -5.12 -1.32 -16.04
C ALA A 379 -4.83 -2.79 -16.38
N VAL A 380 -5.16 -3.76 -15.51
CA VAL A 380 -4.94 -5.18 -15.82
C VAL A 380 -5.80 -5.67 -16.97
N ILE A 381 -7.04 -5.17 -17.09
CA ILE A 381 -7.92 -5.51 -18.22
C ILE A 381 -7.28 -5.03 -19.53
N ILE A 382 -6.91 -3.75 -19.60
CA ILE A 382 -6.33 -3.16 -20.80
C ILE A 382 -4.96 -3.78 -21.11
N ASN A 383 -4.14 -4.03 -20.08
CA ASN A 383 -2.83 -4.66 -20.24
C ASN A 383 -2.94 -6.05 -20.90
N ARG A 384 -3.91 -6.86 -20.49
CA ARG A 384 -4.10 -8.18 -21.09
C ARG A 384 -4.51 -8.14 -22.56
N TYR A 385 -5.35 -7.18 -22.94
CA TYR A 385 -5.74 -7.01 -24.33
C TYR A 385 -4.63 -6.40 -25.21
N LYS A 386 -3.84 -5.46 -24.65
CA LYS A 386 -2.71 -4.85 -25.37
C LYS A 386 -1.51 -5.78 -25.51
N ASN A 387 -1.24 -6.58 -24.49
CA ASN A 387 -0.05 -7.41 -24.37
C ASN A 387 -0.42 -8.90 -24.15
N PRO A 388 -1.15 -9.55 -25.07
CA PRO A 388 -1.63 -10.92 -24.88
C PRO A 388 -0.50 -11.96 -24.79
N HIS A 389 0.65 -11.69 -25.44
CA HIS A 389 1.78 -12.62 -25.52
C HIS A 389 2.77 -12.50 -24.36
N VAL A 390 2.60 -11.54 -23.46
CA VAL A 390 3.49 -11.40 -22.30
C VAL A 390 3.28 -12.54 -21.33
N LYS A 391 4.37 -13.23 -20.98
CA LYS A 391 4.35 -14.31 -20.00
C LYS A 391 4.02 -13.76 -18.61
N ARG A 392 3.02 -14.33 -17.97
CA ARG A 392 2.56 -14.00 -16.61
C ARG A 392 2.84 -15.18 -15.70
N ALA A 393 3.65 -14.97 -14.65
CA ALA A 393 3.91 -16.03 -13.67
C ALA A 393 2.69 -16.31 -12.78
N TYR A 394 1.83 -15.30 -12.61
CA TYR A 394 0.50 -15.42 -12.03
C TYR A 394 -0.52 -14.81 -12.99
N SER A 395 -1.65 -15.47 -13.18
CA SER A 395 -2.77 -14.99 -14.01
C SER A 395 -4.06 -15.05 -13.21
N ILE A 396 -4.83 -13.98 -13.25
CA ILE A 396 -6.14 -13.88 -12.59
C ILE A 396 -7.07 -14.92 -13.19
N PRO A 397 -7.69 -15.79 -12.37
CA PRO A 397 -8.72 -16.72 -12.84
C PRO A 397 -9.98 -15.95 -13.28
N LEU A 398 -10.87 -16.61 -14.04
CA LEU A 398 -12.15 -16.05 -14.50
C LEU A 398 -12.05 -14.63 -15.06
N PHE A 399 -10.94 -14.33 -15.76
CA PHE A 399 -10.78 -13.04 -16.41
C PHE A 399 -11.79 -12.86 -17.57
N PRO A 400 -12.39 -11.67 -17.76
CA PRO A 400 -12.23 -10.41 -17.02
C PRO A 400 -13.19 -10.22 -15.84
N LEU A 401 -13.95 -11.24 -15.46
CA LEU A 401 -15.00 -11.14 -14.45
C LEU A 401 -14.46 -10.61 -13.09
N ILE A 402 -13.34 -11.16 -12.60
CA ILE A 402 -12.76 -10.78 -11.31
C ILE A 402 -12.37 -9.30 -11.27
N PRO A 403 -11.60 -8.73 -12.22
CA PRO A 403 -11.32 -7.30 -12.23
C PRO A 403 -12.59 -6.43 -12.37
N ILE A 404 -13.58 -6.86 -13.14
CA ILE A 404 -14.86 -6.12 -13.25
C ILE A 404 -15.59 -6.09 -11.92
N LEU A 405 -15.70 -7.22 -11.23
CA LEU A 405 -16.31 -7.28 -9.89
C LEU A 405 -15.54 -6.41 -8.89
N ALA A 406 -14.20 -6.39 -8.97
CA ALA A 406 -13.38 -5.52 -8.15
C ALA A 406 -13.68 -4.03 -8.40
N ILE A 407 -13.89 -3.62 -9.64
CA ILE A 407 -14.26 -2.25 -10.01
C ILE A 407 -15.63 -1.90 -9.43
N ILE A 408 -16.65 -2.73 -9.72
CA ILE A 408 -18.03 -2.47 -9.29
C ILE A 408 -18.11 -2.37 -7.77
N THR A 409 -17.55 -3.33 -7.05
CA THR A 409 -17.62 -3.36 -5.58
C THR A 409 -16.88 -2.20 -4.94
N LYS A 410 -15.73 -1.78 -5.47
CA LYS A 410 -15.00 -0.62 -4.97
C LYS A 410 -15.74 0.68 -5.19
N LEU A 411 -16.30 0.89 -6.38
CA LEU A 411 -17.11 2.06 -6.66
C LEU A 411 -18.36 2.09 -5.77
N MET A 412 -19.01 0.95 -5.56
CA MET A 412 -20.19 0.85 -4.67
C MET A 412 -19.84 1.29 -3.24
N VAL A 413 -18.71 0.81 -2.68
CA VAL A 413 -18.25 1.21 -1.34
C VAL A 413 -17.85 2.68 -1.31
N ALA A 414 -17.13 3.17 -2.33
CA ALA A 414 -16.74 4.57 -2.41
C ALA A 414 -17.96 5.50 -2.46
N PHE A 415 -18.97 5.18 -3.27
CA PHE A 415 -20.19 5.97 -3.35
C PHE A 415 -21.03 5.91 -2.06
N ALA A 416 -21.04 4.77 -1.34
CA ALA A 416 -21.71 4.69 -0.05
C ALA A 416 -21.13 5.71 0.97
N LEU A 417 -19.83 5.96 0.93
CA LEU A 417 -19.17 6.95 1.80
C LEU A 417 -19.65 8.39 1.56
N TRP A 418 -20.32 8.69 0.44
CA TRP A 418 -20.99 9.97 0.24
C TRP A 418 -22.07 10.25 1.29
N ILE A 419 -22.74 9.19 1.73
CA ILE A 419 -23.80 9.30 2.74
C ILE A 419 -23.20 9.56 4.13
N PHE A 420 -22.03 8.97 4.40
CA PHE A 420 -21.36 9.08 5.70
C PHE A 420 -20.61 10.41 5.85
N SER A 421 -19.83 10.79 4.86
CA SER A 421 -19.00 12.00 4.88
C SER A 421 -18.91 12.64 3.48
N PRO A 422 -19.88 13.49 3.10
CA PRO A 422 -19.82 14.23 1.84
C PRO A 422 -18.55 15.07 1.71
N GLU A 423 -18.04 15.62 2.82
CA GLU A 423 -16.83 16.45 2.88
C GLU A 423 -15.59 15.68 2.37
N SER A 424 -15.52 14.39 2.67
CA SER A 424 -14.43 13.52 2.21
C SER A 424 -14.42 13.38 0.69
N TRP A 425 -15.59 13.34 0.07
CA TRP A 425 -15.73 13.35 -1.38
C TRP A 425 -15.32 14.69 -2.00
N TYR A 426 -15.66 15.83 -1.36
CA TYR A 426 -15.21 17.13 -1.84
C TYR A 426 -13.68 17.23 -1.83
N ILE A 427 -13.03 16.73 -0.79
CA ILE A 427 -11.56 16.68 -0.71
C ILE A 427 -11.00 15.81 -1.84
N ALA A 428 -11.54 14.61 -2.05
CA ALA A 428 -11.11 13.70 -3.09
C ALA A 428 -11.29 14.29 -4.49
N LEU A 429 -12.47 14.88 -4.77
CA LEU A 429 -12.77 15.52 -6.05
C LEU A 429 -11.89 16.75 -6.31
N LEU A 430 -11.67 17.59 -5.29
CA LEU A 430 -10.80 18.76 -5.39
C LEU A 430 -9.37 18.38 -5.73
N TRP A 431 -8.87 17.28 -5.13
CA TRP A 431 -7.55 16.73 -5.47
C TRP A 431 -7.48 16.18 -6.89
N ILE A 432 -8.50 15.43 -7.31
CA ILE A 432 -8.61 14.90 -8.67
C ILE A 432 -8.66 16.03 -9.70
N GLU A 433 -9.48 17.05 -9.44
CA GLU A 433 -9.61 18.23 -10.30
C GLU A 433 -8.29 19.00 -10.40
N ALA A 434 -7.62 19.24 -9.28
CA ALA A 434 -6.28 19.84 -9.25
C ALA A 434 -5.29 19.03 -10.10
N GLY A 435 -5.33 17.70 -10.00
CA GLY A 435 -4.49 16.81 -10.82
C GLY A 435 -4.78 16.95 -12.31
N LEU A 436 -6.05 16.96 -12.69
CA LEU A 436 -6.45 17.14 -14.10
C LEU A 436 -6.00 18.51 -14.64
N LEU A 437 -6.11 19.57 -13.85
CA LEU A 437 -5.62 20.92 -14.22
C LEU A 437 -4.10 20.92 -14.38
N ILE A 438 -3.36 20.34 -13.43
CA ILE A 438 -1.90 20.21 -13.53
C ILE A 438 -1.50 19.37 -14.75
N TYR A 439 -2.21 18.28 -15.02
CA TYR A 439 -1.95 17.48 -16.21
C TYR A 439 -2.17 18.31 -17.50
N TYR A 440 -3.32 18.94 -17.64
CA TYR A 440 -3.68 19.66 -18.84
C TYR A 440 -2.75 20.86 -19.12
N PHE A 441 -2.46 21.67 -18.09
CA PHE A 441 -1.65 22.88 -18.27
C PHE A 441 -0.15 22.65 -18.23
N TRP A 442 0.31 21.59 -17.56
CA TRP A 442 1.72 21.36 -17.28
C TRP A 442 2.24 19.99 -17.76
N ALA A 443 1.77 18.89 -17.15
CA ALA A 443 2.36 17.57 -17.30
C ALA A 443 2.24 17.03 -18.74
N GLY A 444 1.07 17.13 -19.35
CA GLY A 444 0.80 16.61 -20.69
C GLY A 444 1.70 17.21 -21.80
N LYS A 445 2.30 18.39 -21.55
CA LYS A 445 3.22 19.05 -22.48
C LYS A 445 4.69 18.68 -22.24
N ARG A 446 5.04 18.12 -21.10
CA ARG A 446 6.41 17.93 -20.63
C ARG A 446 6.76 16.47 -20.32
N GLU A 447 5.79 15.59 -20.41
CA GLU A 447 6.00 14.18 -20.15
C GLU A 447 7.05 13.62 -21.13
N ILE A 448 8.19 13.23 -20.57
CA ILE A 448 9.26 12.60 -21.32
C ILE A 448 8.79 11.20 -21.64
N GLU A 449 8.73 10.84 -22.93
CA GLU A 449 8.56 9.45 -23.31
C GLU A 449 9.70 8.66 -22.67
N ARG A 450 9.36 7.73 -21.80
CA ARG A 450 10.35 6.75 -21.36
C ARG A 450 10.90 6.10 -22.63
N PRO A 451 12.24 5.99 -22.80
CA PRO A 451 12.76 5.06 -23.77
C PRO A 451 12.12 3.73 -23.39
N GLN A 452 11.23 3.22 -24.24
CA GLN A 452 10.66 1.89 -24.00
C GLN A 452 11.86 0.98 -23.76
N PRO A 453 11.88 0.18 -22.67
CA PRO A 453 12.90 -0.84 -22.52
C PRO A 453 12.92 -1.54 -23.88
N VAL A 454 14.10 -1.57 -24.52
CA VAL A 454 14.23 -2.17 -25.83
C VAL A 454 13.60 -3.53 -25.68
N LYS A 455 12.36 -3.66 -26.13
CA LYS A 455 11.68 -4.97 -26.15
C LYS A 455 12.69 -5.80 -26.94
N PRO A 456 13.24 -6.87 -26.33
CA PRO A 456 14.06 -7.76 -27.14
C PRO A 456 13.22 -7.98 -28.38
N LYS A 457 13.75 -7.59 -29.57
CA LYS A 457 13.04 -7.80 -30.83
C LYS A 457 12.49 -9.20 -30.68
N GLU A 458 11.15 -9.33 -30.61
CA GLU A 458 10.56 -10.63 -30.84
C GLU A 458 11.06 -10.98 -32.22
N GLU A 459 12.18 -11.70 -32.29
CA GLU A 459 12.51 -12.42 -33.46
C GLU A 459 11.30 -13.30 -33.66
N LYS A 460 10.49 -12.95 -34.66
CA LYS A 460 9.55 -13.90 -35.20
C LYS A 460 10.39 -15.13 -35.47
N ILE A 461 10.23 -16.14 -34.60
CA ILE A 461 10.70 -17.48 -34.86
C ILE A 461 9.88 -17.88 -36.11
N VAL A 462 10.37 -17.47 -37.27
CA VAL A 462 9.78 -17.83 -38.53
C VAL A 462 10.23 -19.26 -38.77
N GLY A 463 9.35 -20.17 -38.48
CA GLY A 463 9.50 -21.57 -38.87
C GLY A 463 10.24 -22.44 -37.87
N GLU A 464 9.87 -23.69 -37.84
CA GLU A 464 10.30 -24.81 -36.96
C GLU A 464 11.79 -25.19 -37.03
N LYS A 465 12.71 -24.24 -37.29
CA LYS A 465 14.14 -24.50 -37.22
C LYS A 465 14.73 -23.81 -36.02
N ASN A 466 15.41 -24.55 -35.18
CA ASN A 466 16.20 -24.02 -34.07
C ASN A 466 17.21 -23.02 -34.63
N ASN A 467 17.33 -21.83 -34.01
CA ASN A 467 18.29 -20.81 -34.38
C ASN A 467 19.44 -20.83 -33.38
N MET A 468 20.66 -20.90 -33.89
CA MET A 468 21.87 -20.86 -33.07
C MET A 468 22.57 -19.52 -33.26
N LEU A 469 22.83 -18.83 -32.15
CA LEU A 469 23.52 -17.55 -32.08
C LEU A 469 24.98 -17.80 -31.64
N VAL A 470 25.96 -17.40 -32.47
CA VAL A 470 27.38 -17.59 -32.15
C VAL A 470 28.09 -16.24 -32.15
N PRO A 471 28.76 -15.84 -31.06
CA PRO A 471 29.51 -14.61 -31.03
C PRO A 471 30.77 -14.71 -31.91
N LEU A 472 31.03 -13.66 -32.66
CA LEU A 472 32.30 -13.41 -33.32
C LEU A 472 33.21 -12.72 -32.35
N SER A 473 34.20 -13.41 -31.80
CA SER A 473 35.18 -12.87 -30.88
C SER A 473 36.57 -13.36 -31.25
N ASP A 474 37.55 -12.49 -31.21
CA ASP A 474 38.96 -12.84 -31.41
C ASP A 474 39.49 -13.74 -30.29
N GLU A 475 38.86 -13.74 -29.10
CA GLU A 475 39.20 -14.62 -28.02
C GLU A 475 38.79 -16.08 -28.25
N PHE A 476 37.81 -16.33 -29.14
CA PHE A 476 37.31 -17.67 -29.42
C PHE A 476 37.25 -17.94 -30.92
N PRO A 477 38.38 -18.03 -31.62
CA PRO A 477 38.44 -18.13 -33.07
C PRO A 477 37.77 -19.37 -33.67
N ASN A 478 37.55 -20.42 -32.88
CA ASN A 478 36.90 -21.65 -33.31
C ASN A 478 35.37 -21.67 -33.02
N SER A 479 34.82 -20.65 -32.36
CA SER A 479 33.39 -20.62 -32.01
C SER A 479 32.47 -20.72 -33.23
N VAL A 480 32.84 -20.07 -34.35
CA VAL A 480 32.09 -20.13 -35.60
C VAL A 480 32.11 -21.50 -36.23
N LYS A 481 33.28 -22.20 -36.23
CA LYS A 481 33.39 -23.57 -36.75
C LYS A 481 32.59 -24.59 -35.94
N ILE A 482 32.67 -24.48 -34.59
CA ILE A 482 31.92 -25.32 -33.67
C ILE A 482 30.42 -25.04 -33.83
N GLY A 483 30.00 -23.77 -33.87
CA GLY A 483 28.63 -23.37 -34.08
C GLY A 483 28.06 -23.87 -35.43
N ALA A 484 28.84 -23.82 -36.50
CA ALA A 484 28.44 -24.33 -37.83
C ALA A 484 28.20 -25.84 -37.81
N ILE A 485 29.10 -26.60 -37.19
CA ILE A 485 28.97 -28.06 -37.07
C ILE A 485 27.73 -28.45 -36.25
N ILE A 486 27.46 -27.74 -35.13
CA ILE A 486 26.28 -27.99 -34.30
C ILE A 486 25.01 -27.59 -35.06
N ALA A 487 24.99 -26.42 -35.74
CA ALA A 487 23.84 -25.97 -36.50
C ALA A 487 23.49 -26.92 -37.63
N GLU A 488 24.49 -27.48 -38.33
CA GLU A 488 24.31 -28.47 -39.38
C GLU A 488 23.73 -29.77 -38.84
N ASN A 489 24.26 -30.28 -37.72
CA ASN A 489 23.77 -31.51 -37.07
C ASN A 489 22.33 -31.35 -36.49
N LEU A 490 21.95 -30.14 -36.09
CA LEU A 490 20.61 -29.86 -35.56
C LEU A 490 19.65 -29.32 -36.61
N ASN A 491 20.06 -29.26 -37.87
CA ASN A 491 19.29 -28.61 -38.94
C ASN A 491 18.78 -27.20 -38.59
N SER A 492 19.66 -26.42 -37.93
CA SER A 492 19.37 -25.10 -37.37
C SER A 492 20.00 -24.00 -38.22
N ASN A 493 19.43 -22.79 -38.17
CA ASN A 493 20.05 -21.60 -38.79
C ASN A 493 21.15 -21.07 -37.84
N LEU A 494 22.32 -20.74 -38.45
CA LEU A 494 23.44 -20.12 -37.72
C LEU A 494 23.40 -18.61 -37.91
N TYR A 495 23.37 -17.87 -36.82
CA TYR A 495 23.51 -16.42 -36.79
C TYR A 495 24.80 -16.02 -36.10
N LEU A 496 25.60 -15.22 -36.80
CA LEU A 496 26.84 -14.66 -36.27
C LEU A 496 26.60 -13.24 -35.81
N PHE A 497 27.04 -12.90 -34.60
CA PHE A 497 26.96 -11.52 -34.10
C PHE A 497 28.34 -11.06 -33.59
N SER A 498 28.64 -9.79 -33.79
CA SER A 498 29.81 -9.12 -33.24
C SER A 498 29.34 -7.94 -32.41
N ALA A 499 29.85 -7.82 -31.20
CA ALA A 499 29.70 -6.61 -30.40
C ALA A 499 30.67 -5.56 -30.96
N LEU A 500 30.14 -4.55 -31.67
CA LEU A 500 30.92 -3.35 -32.01
C LEU A 500 31.06 -2.50 -30.75
N GLU A 501 32.25 -2.48 -30.16
CA GLU A 501 32.63 -1.39 -29.27
C GLU A 501 32.66 -0.10 -30.09
N VAL A 502 31.63 0.72 -29.93
CA VAL A 502 31.66 2.08 -30.44
C VAL A 502 32.53 2.89 -29.50
N PRO A 503 33.71 3.40 -29.90
CA PRO A 503 34.47 4.31 -29.08
C PRO A 503 33.57 5.53 -28.79
N LEU A 504 33.28 5.79 -27.54
CA LEU A 504 32.66 7.03 -27.11
C LEU A 504 33.67 8.16 -27.38
N THR A 505 33.51 8.85 -28.50
CA THR A 505 34.17 10.13 -28.79
C THR A 505 33.47 11.26 -28.10
#